data_99ce3e99787de777f74ee53e706461e2
#
_entry.id   99ce3e99787de777f74ee53e706461e2
#
_cell.length_a   1.000
_cell.length_b   1.000
_cell.length_c   1.000
_cell.angle_alpha   90.00
_cell.angle_beta   90.00
_cell.angle_gamma   90.00
#
_symmetry.space_group_name_H-M   'P 1'
#
loop_
_entity.id
_entity.type
_entity.pdbx_description
1 polymer ?
#
loop_
_entity_poly.entity_id
_entity_poly.type
_entity_poly.pdbx_seq_one_letter_code
_entity_poly.pdbx_strand_id
1 'polypeptide(L)'
;NPILWNDNVDVKGLLQKFKTHKDWGFGILHEIGHTFSAGTAVGEGYGAWNWNDEIFANFRMSYALDKYEAVISQNTFYTGDNIAYYKRAYKKCVEKGNLDSGDAIHYTLMRIAEIYGWDVYRKAFHELYRTPDSRLGKLDTDYDKFVCLMKYLSRAAGEIVGYPVDVMRTC
;
A
#
# COMPACT_ATOMS: atom_id res chain seq x y z
N ASN A 1 -10.74 12.82 -10.95
CA ASN A 1 -10.86 14.09 -10.24
C ASN A 1 -9.50 14.76 -10.22
N PRO A 2 -9.41 16.09 -10.45
CA PRO A 2 -8.13 16.77 -10.31
C PRO A 2 -7.69 16.76 -8.84
N ILE A 3 -6.39 16.63 -8.61
CA ILE A 3 -5.81 16.86 -7.29
C ILE A 3 -5.93 18.36 -7.02
N LEU A 4 -6.75 18.71 -6.06
CA LEU A 4 -6.96 20.12 -5.68
C LEU A 4 -6.05 20.45 -4.49
N TRP A 5 -5.21 21.43 -4.66
CA TRP A 5 -4.43 22.00 -3.59
C TRP A 5 -5.05 23.32 -3.17
N ASN A 6 -5.20 23.51 -1.88
CA ASN A 6 -5.65 24.78 -1.36
C ASN A 6 -4.49 25.81 -1.39
N ASP A 7 -4.84 27.07 -1.27
CA ASP A 7 -3.89 28.19 -1.38
C ASP A 7 -2.78 28.21 -0.30
N ASN A 8 -2.88 27.31 0.70
CA ASN A 8 -1.90 27.22 1.79
C ASN A 8 -0.71 26.29 1.44
N VAL A 9 -0.72 25.65 0.29
CA VAL A 9 0.39 24.79 -0.10
C VAL A 9 1.55 25.61 -0.63
N ASP A 10 2.68 25.54 0.04
CA ASP A 10 3.93 26.16 -0.43
C ASP A 10 4.55 25.34 -1.57
N VAL A 11 4.06 25.55 -2.78
CA VAL A 11 4.55 24.88 -3.99
C VAL A 11 6.04 25.18 -4.22
N LYS A 12 6.52 26.37 -3.91
CA LYS A 12 7.94 26.73 -4.08
C LYS A 12 8.81 25.94 -3.11
N GLY A 13 8.39 25.83 -1.85
CA GLY A 13 9.06 25.03 -0.84
C GLY A 13 9.09 23.55 -1.20
N LEU A 14 7.99 22.99 -1.73
CA LEU A 14 7.94 21.63 -2.23
C LEU A 14 8.90 21.37 -3.39
N LEU A 15 8.92 22.26 -4.38
CA LEU A 15 9.86 22.19 -5.50
C LEU A 15 11.32 22.31 -5.06
N GLN A 16 11.58 23.15 -4.04
CA GLN A 16 12.91 23.27 -3.46
C GLN A 16 13.33 21.97 -2.76
N LYS A 17 12.47 21.36 -1.95
CA LYS A 17 12.72 20.08 -1.29
C LYS A 17 12.96 18.96 -2.31
N PHE A 18 12.18 18.92 -3.38
CA PHE A 18 12.40 17.99 -4.47
C PHE A 18 13.80 18.14 -5.10
N LYS A 19 14.22 19.37 -5.40
CA LYS A 19 15.52 19.65 -6.01
C LYS A 19 16.70 19.32 -5.10
N THR A 20 16.57 19.62 -3.80
CA THR A 20 17.70 19.51 -2.86
C THR A 20 17.80 18.16 -2.18
N HIS A 21 16.68 17.47 -1.98
CA HIS A 21 16.63 16.22 -1.21
C HIS A 21 15.99 15.05 -1.96
N LYS A 22 15.58 15.23 -3.21
CA LYS A 22 14.75 14.28 -3.95
C LYS A 22 13.44 13.94 -3.20
N ASP A 23 12.95 14.89 -2.43
CA ASP A 23 11.74 14.74 -1.64
C ASP A 23 10.51 14.96 -2.51
N TRP A 24 9.82 13.88 -2.82
CA TRP A 24 8.62 13.89 -3.68
C TRP A 24 7.38 14.39 -2.95
N GLY A 25 7.48 14.61 -1.63
CA GLY A 25 6.35 15.02 -0.81
C GLY A 25 5.34 13.89 -0.60
N PHE A 26 5.22 13.43 0.64
CA PHE A 26 4.32 12.34 0.99
C PHE A 26 2.90 12.57 0.46
N GLY A 27 2.29 13.71 0.79
CA GLY A 27 0.90 14.00 0.39
C GLY A 27 0.69 13.97 -1.12
N ILE A 28 1.63 14.49 -1.90
CA ILE A 28 1.51 14.52 -3.38
C ILE A 28 1.48 13.10 -3.94
N LEU A 29 2.45 12.28 -3.56
CA LEU A 29 2.53 10.90 -4.06
C LEU A 29 1.39 10.04 -3.57
N HIS A 30 0.92 10.28 -2.36
CA HIS A 30 -0.26 9.62 -1.80
C HIS A 30 -1.51 9.94 -2.64
N GLU A 31 -1.77 11.23 -2.90
CA GLU A 31 -2.92 11.65 -3.72
C GLU A 31 -2.82 11.14 -5.17
N ILE A 32 -1.62 11.15 -5.75
CA ILE A 32 -1.38 10.50 -7.04
C ILE A 32 -1.69 9.00 -6.94
N GLY A 33 -1.36 8.36 -5.83
CA GLY A 33 -1.70 6.96 -5.56
C GLY A 33 -3.20 6.67 -5.67
N HIS A 34 -4.06 7.57 -5.21
CA HIS A 34 -5.52 7.45 -5.37
C HIS A 34 -5.96 7.46 -6.83
N THR A 35 -5.28 8.19 -7.71
CA THR A 35 -5.66 8.26 -9.13
C THR A 35 -5.49 6.92 -9.87
N PHE A 36 -4.71 6.03 -9.32
CA PHE A 36 -4.55 4.66 -9.84
C PHE A 36 -5.44 3.64 -9.12
N SER A 37 -6.42 4.10 -8.37
CA SER A 37 -7.41 3.27 -7.72
C SER A 37 -8.33 2.66 -8.77
N ALA A 38 -8.09 1.41 -9.12
CA ALA A 38 -8.92 0.71 -10.08
C ALA A 38 -10.31 0.34 -9.54
N GLY A 39 -10.53 0.57 -8.24
CA GLY A 39 -11.70 0.05 -7.52
C GLY A 39 -13.02 0.77 -7.74
N THR A 40 -13.02 1.93 -8.39
CA THR A 40 -14.24 2.75 -8.44
C THR A 40 -14.98 2.74 -9.76
N ALA A 41 -14.39 2.24 -10.81
CA ALA A 41 -14.93 2.60 -12.11
C ALA A 41 -15.54 1.47 -12.89
N VAL A 42 -14.96 0.31 -13.04
CA VAL A 42 -15.44 -0.56 -14.11
C VAL A 42 -15.06 -2.01 -13.89
N GLY A 43 -16.02 -2.86 -13.74
CA GLY A 43 -15.87 -4.25 -14.01
C GLY A 43 -15.68 -5.15 -12.77
N GLU A 44 -16.13 -6.36 -12.93
CA GLU A 44 -15.98 -7.44 -11.98
C GLU A 44 -14.48 -7.70 -11.70
N GLY A 45 -14.14 -8.00 -10.46
CA GLY A 45 -12.78 -8.34 -10.03
C GLY A 45 -11.89 -7.16 -9.59
N TYR A 46 -12.26 -5.95 -9.93
CA TYR A 46 -11.43 -4.77 -9.64
C TYR A 46 -11.37 -4.38 -8.17
N GLY A 47 -12.45 -4.53 -7.45
CA GLY A 47 -12.57 -4.12 -6.06
C GLY A 47 -12.05 -5.12 -5.04
N ALA A 48 -11.75 -6.34 -5.46
CA ALA A 48 -11.46 -7.43 -4.54
C ALA A 48 -10.19 -7.23 -3.69
N TRP A 49 -9.25 -6.45 -4.15
CA TRP A 49 -8.00 -6.18 -3.45
C TRP A 49 -7.90 -4.76 -2.86
N ASN A 50 -8.74 -3.85 -3.33
CA ASN A 50 -8.70 -2.44 -2.92
C ASN A 50 -9.84 -2.11 -1.94
N TRP A 51 -9.84 -2.76 -0.78
CA TRP A 51 -10.86 -2.54 0.24
C TRP A 51 -10.67 -1.25 1.04
N ASN A 52 -9.47 -0.68 1.02
CA ASN A 52 -9.15 0.56 1.70
C ASN A 52 -8.25 1.41 0.81
N ASP A 53 -8.82 2.45 0.22
CA ASP A 53 -8.13 3.28 -0.76
C ASP A 53 -6.92 4.02 -0.18
N GLU A 54 -7.00 4.45 1.09
CA GLU A 54 -5.89 5.10 1.79
C GLU A 54 -4.67 4.17 1.94
N ILE A 55 -4.90 2.92 2.34
CA ILE A 55 -3.82 1.93 2.43
C ILE A 55 -3.19 1.70 1.06
N PHE A 56 -4.01 1.56 0.03
CA PHE A 56 -3.51 1.28 -1.31
C PHE A 56 -2.94 2.51 -2.02
N ALA A 57 -3.33 3.73 -1.67
CA ALA A 57 -2.62 4.95 -2.09
C ALA A 57 -1.19 4.95 -1.53
N ASN A 58 -1.01 4.67 -0.25
CA ASN A 58 0.30 4.52 0.37
C ASN A 58 1.11 3.36 -0.24
N PHE A 59 0.46 2.25 -0.54
CA PHE A 59 1.11 1.10 -1.17
C PHE A 59 1.67 1.44 -2.56
N ARG A 60 0.89 2.13 -3.39
CA ARG A 60 1.32 2.58 -4.73
C ARG A 60 2.42 3.61 -4.64
N MET A 61 2.31 4.56 -3.70
CA MET A 61 3.39 5.50 -3.38
C MET A 61 4.68 4.75 -3.02
N SER A 62 4.61 3.77 -2.13
CA SER A 62 5.78 3.00 -1.70
C SER A 62 6.43 2.23 -2.86
N TYR A 63 5.63 1.67 -3.77
CA TYR A 63 6.14 1.07 -4.99
C TYR A 63 6.92 2.07 -5.84
N ALA A 64 6.35 3.27 -6.05
CA ALA A 64 7.01 4.30 -6.85
C ALA A 64 8.32 4.78 -6.21
N LEU A 65 8.32 4.96 -4.89
CA LEU A 65 9.52 5.37 -4.13
C LEU A 65 10.63 4.33 -4.24
N ASP A 66 10.30 3.06 -4.07
CA ASP A 66 11.26 1.96 -4.18
C ASP A 66 11.82 1.85 -5.61
N LYS A 67 10.94 1.94 -6.61
CA LYS A 67 11.31 1.81 -8.01
C LYS A 67 12.21 2.94 -8.52
N TYR A 68 12.04 4.15 -8.00
CA TYR A 68 12.77 5.35 -8.45
C TYR A 68 13.76 5.87 -7.42
N GLU A 69 14.04 5.10 -6.36
CA GLU A 69 14.98 5.48 -5.29
C GLU A 69 14.67 6.89 -4.74
N ALA A 70 13.38 7.21 -4.62
CA ALA A 70 12.94 8.52 -4.19
C ALA A 70 12.82 8.59 -2.67
N VAL A 71 12.86 9.80 -2.16
CA VAL A 71 12.73 10.11 -0.73
C VAL A 71 11.41 10.80 -0.47
N ILE A 72 10.83 10.58 0.68
CA ILE A 72 9.72 11.35 1.21
C ILE A 72 10.08 11.90 2.58
N SER A 73 9.64 13.11 2.87
CA SER A 73 9.66 13.66 4.21
C SER A 73 8.26 13.58 4.82
N GLN A 74 8.20 13.08 6.04
CA GLN A 74 7.03 13.18 6.88
C GLN A 74 7.47 13.66 8.26
N ASN A 75 6.92 14.79 8.69
CA ASN A 75 7.26 15.38 10.00
C ASN A 75 8.79 15.52 10.22
N THR A 76 9.50 16.14 9.30
CA THR A 76 10.97 16.33 9.32
C THR A 76 11.81 15.06 9.14
N PHE A 77 11.20 13.92 8.91
CA PHE A 77 11.93 12.69 8.68
C PHE A 77 12.04 12.41 7.18
N TYR A 78 13.25 12.39 6.68
CA TYR A 78 13.57 12.01 5.30
C TYR A 78 13.95 10.54 5.27
N THR A 79 13.31 9.75 4.44
CA THR A 79 13.68 8.36 4.24
C THR A 79 13.51 7.93 2.80
N GLY A 80 14.54 7.29 2.26
CA GLY A 80 14.45 6.43 1.09
C GLY A 80 14.09 4.99 1.45
N ASP A 81 14.07 4.67 2.76
CA ASP A 81 13.71 3.36 3.28
C ASP A 81 12.27 3.39 3.82
N ASN A 82 11.32 3.12 2.93
CA ASN A 82 9.91 3.04 3.27
C ASN A 82 9.63 1.94 4.30
N ILE A 83 10.37 0.83 4.24
CA ILE A 83 10.19 -0.30 5.16
C ILE A 83 10.59 0.11 6.56
N ALA A 84 11.69 0.83 6.74
CA ALA A 84 12.10 1.32 8.06
C ALA A 84 11.06 2.28 8.67
N TYR A 85 10.43 3.13 7.85
CA TYR A 85 9.36 4.00 8.31
C TYR A 85 8.16 3.20 8.81
N TYR A 86 7.63 2.30 7.99
CA TYR A 86 6.45 1.52 8.36
C TYR A 86 6.73 0.49 9.46
N LYS A 87 7.94 -0.04 9.55
CA LYS A 87 8.36 -0.89 10.67
C LYS A 87 8.25 -0.18 12.02
N ARG A 88 8.59 1.10 12.08
CA ARG A 88 8.42 1.90 13.31
C ARG A 88 6.97 2.17 13.63
N ALA A 89 6.16 2.47 12.61
CA ALA A 89 4.73 2.63 12.77
C ALA A 89 4.08 1.32 13.26
N TYR A 90 4.43 0.20 12.65
CA TYR A 90 3.98 -1.14 13.06
C TYR A 90 4.35 -1.45 14.52
N LYS A 91 5.59 -1.18 14.94
CA LYS A 91 6.01 -1.38 16.33
C LYS A 91 5.10 -0.62 17.31
N LYS A 92 4.75 0.63 17.00
CA LYS A 92 3.81 1.40 17.81
C LYS A 92 2.41 0.80 17.83
N CYS A 93 1.95 0.21 16.71
CA CYS A 93 0.67 -0.49 16.64
C CYS A 93 0.67 -1.72 17.56
N VAL A 94 1.74 -2.52 17.52
CA VAL A 94 1.92 -3.69 18.41
C VAL A 94 1.90 -3.27 19.88
N GLU A 95 2.65 -2.23 20.25
CA GLU A 95 2.69 -1.70 21.62
C GLU A 95 1.32 -1.23 22.12
N LYS A 96 0.46 -0.77 21.23
CA LYS A 96 -0.91 -0.31 21.52
C LYS A 96 -1.98 -1.40 21.38
N GLY A 97 -1.62 -2.59 20.92
CA GLY A 97 -2.59 -3.66 20.61
C GLY A 97 -3.49 -3.37 19.40
N ASN A 98 -3.06 -2.49 18.48
CA ASN A 98 -3.85 -2.04 17.33
C ASN A 98 -3.25 -2.60 16.00
N LEU A 99 -3.39 -3.91 15.81
CA LEU A 99 -2.80 -4.63 14.69
C LEU A 99 -3.61 -4.56 13.39
N ASP A 100 -4.85 -4.15 13.47
CA ASP A 100 -5.74 -3.90 12.34
C ASP A 100 -5.64 -2.48 11.76
N SER A 101 -4.71 -1.68 12.28
CA SER A 101 -4.47 -0.34 11.78
C SER A 101 -3.92 -0.35 10.34
N GLY A 102 -4.22 0.70 9.60
CA GLY A 102 -3.70 0.89 8.25
C GLY A 102 -2.17 0.80 8.16
N ASP A 103 -1.46 1.30 9.16
CA ASP A 103 0.00 1.22 9.23
C ASP A 103 0.51 -0.21 9.37
N ALA A 104 -0.16 -1.04 10.18
CA ALA A 104 0.20 -2.44 10.37
C ALA A 104 -0.03 -3.25 9.09
N ILE A 105 -1.18 -3.05 8.44
CA ILE A 105 -1.49 -3.70 7.17
C ILE A 105 -0.50 -3.25 6.09
N HIS A 106 -0.24 -1.95 5.98
CA HIS A 106 0.71 -1.43 5.00
C HIS A 106 2.12 -2.01 5.20
N TYR A 107 2.60 -2.07 6.44
CA TYR A 107 3.88 -2.73 6.75
C TYR A 107 3.91 -4.18 6.28
N THR A 108 2.82 -4.94 6.50
CA THR A 108 2.71 -6.33 6.03
C THR A 108 2.86 -6.42 4.52
N LEU A 109 2.17 -5.54 3.78
CA LEU A 109 2.28 -5.48 2.32
C LEU A 109 3.72 -5.16 1.88
N MET A 110 4.38 -4.21 2.56
CA MET A 110 5.78 -3.86 2.27
C MET A 110 6.75 -5.02 2.56
N ARG A 111 6.51 -5.79 3.63
CA ARG A 111 7.32 -6.98 3.94
C ARG A 111 7.18 -8.07 2.89
N ILE A 112 6.01 -8.25 2.32
CA ILE A 112 5.80 -9.18 1.20
C ILE A 112 6.61 -8.72 -0.01
N ALA A 113 6.58 -7.42 -0.32
CA ALA A 113 7.37 -6.86 -1.42
C ALA A 113 8.89 -7.03 -1.20
N GLU A 114 9.37 -6.87 0.03
CA GLU A 114 10.78 -7.06 0.39
C GLU A 114 11.23 -8.52 0.21
N ILE A 115 10.40 -9.47 0.61
CA ILE A 115 10.74 -10.91 0.57
C ILE A 115 10.62 -11.48 -0.84
N TYR A 116 9.54 -11.17 -1.55
CA TYR A 116 9.18 -11.81 -2.82
C TYR A 116 9.38 -10.89 -4.03
N GLY A 117 9.74 -9.63 -3.82
CA GLY A 117 9.80 -8.61 -4.87
C GLY A 117 8.43 -8.12 -5.32
N TRP A 118 8.41 -7.00 -6.05
CA TRP A 118 7.17 -6.40 -6.56
C TRP A 118 6.45 -7.25 -7.61
N ASP A 119 7.17 -8.17 -8.26
CA ASP A 119 6.57 -9.05 -9.27
C ASP A 119 5.50 -9.97 -8.70
N VAL A 120 5.55 -10.31 -7.42
CA VAL A 120 4.50 -11.11 -6.77
C VAL A 120 3.17 -10.37 -6.82
N TYR A 121 3.19 -9.05 -6.58
CA TYR A 121 2.01 -8.19 -6.68
C TYR A 121 1.50 -8.07 -8.10
N ARG A 122 2.41 -7.85 -9.06
CA ARG A 122 2.04 -7.76 -10.47
C ARG A 122 1.32 -9.02 -10.94
N LYS A 123 1.81 -10.20 -10.58
CA LYS A 123 1.20 -11.48 -10.91
C LYS A 123 -0.15 -11.66 -10.22
N ALA A 124 -0.21 -11.39 -8.92
CA ALA A 124 -1.45 -11.52 -8.13
C ALA A 124 -2.55 -10.59 -8.64
N PHE A 125 -2.24 -9.32 -8.86
CA PHE A 125 -3.21 -8.34 -9.38
C PHE A 125 -3.64 -8.65 -10.80
N HIS A 126 -2.73 -9.14 -11.65
CA HIS A 126 -3.08 -9.57 -13.00
C HIS A 126 -4.06 -10.76 -13.00
N GLU A 127 -3.89 -11.71 -12.08
CA GLU A 127 -4.82 -12.83 -11.93
C GLU A 127 -6.15 -12.36 -11.34
N LEU A 128 -6.12 -11.56 -10.27
CA LEU A 128 -7.30 -10.97 -9.65
C LEU A 128 -8.14 -10.19 -10.67
N TYR A 129 -7.50 -9.34 -11.46
CA TYR A 129 -8.16 -8.52 -12.47
C TYR A 129 -8.92 -9.35 -13.52
N ARG A 130 -8.41 -10.53 -13.84
CA ARG A 130 -9.02 -11.44 -14.84
C ARG A 130 -10.03 -12.40 -14.25
N THR A 131 -10.13 -12.46 -12.93
CA THR A 131 -11.04 -13.38 -12.26
C THR A 131 -12.37 -12.68 -11.99
N PRO A 132 -13.49 -13.15 -12.53
CA PRO A 132 -14.80 -12.62 -12.21
C PRO A 132 -15.09 -12.69 -10.71
N ASP A 133 -15.76 -11.68 -10.16
CA ASP A 133 -16.08 -11.61 -8.72
C ASP A 133 -16.81 -12.85 -8.22
N SER A 134 -17.67 -13.45 -9.04
CA SER A 134 -18.35 -14.70 -8.74
C SER A 134 -17.43 -15.90 -8.45
N ARG A 135 -16.16 -15.82 -8.85
CA ARG A 135 -15.12 -16.83 -8.61
C ARG A 135 -14.14 -16.48 -7.50
N LEU A 136 -14.20 -15.26 -6.97
CA LEU A 136 -13.29 -14.82 -5.91
C LEU A 136 -13.66 -15.35 -4.53
N GLY A 137 -14.90 -15.81 -4.37
CA GLY A 137 -15.46 -16.28 -3.12
C GLY A 137 -16.19 -15.15 -2.39
N LYS A 138 -16.26 -15.25 -1.07
CA LYS A 138 -16.90 -14.24 -0.24
C LYS A 138 -16.06 -12.98 -0.15
N LEU A 139 -16.67 -11.81 -0.39
CA LEU A 139 -16.03 -10.50 -0.38
C LEU A 139 -16.87 -9.46 0.39
N ASP A 140 -17.63 -9.90 1.39
CA ASP A 140 -18.61 -9.06 2.10
C ASP A 140 -17.93 -8.07 3.06
N THR A 141 -16.78 -8.45 3.59
CA THR A 141 -16.04 -7.66 4.56
C THR A 141 -14.64 -7.31 4.04
N ASP A 142 -14.02 -6.30 4.64
CA ASP A 142 -12.62 -5.96 4.35
C ASP A 142 -11.69 -7.11 4.67
N TYR A 143 -12.00 -7.90 5.69
CA TYR A 143 -11.25 -9.11 6.02
C TYR A 143 -11.36 -10.17 4.92
N ASP A 144 -12.54 -10.41 4.36
CA ASP A 144 -12.72 -11.34 3.24
C ASP A 144 -11.87 -10.90 2.03
N LYS A 145 -11.88 -9.61 1.71
CA LYS A 145 -11.07 -9.03 0.62
C LYS A 145 -9.58 -9.17 0.88
N PHE A 146 -9.16 -8.89 2.11
CA PHE A 146 -7.78 -9.09 2.54
C PHE A 146 -7.35 -10.55 2.39
N VAL A 147 -8.15 -11.51 2.86
CA VAL A 147 -7.89 -12.95 2.70
C VAL A 147 -7.82 -13.34 1.23
N CYS A 148 -8.69 -12.78 0.41
CA CYS A 148 -8.66 -12.98 -1.04
C CYS A 148 -7.30 -12.52 -1.62
N LEU A 149 -6.85 -11.32 -1.31
CA LEU A 149 -5.54 -10.83 -1.76
C LEU A 149 -4.40 -11.74 -1.30
N MET A 150 -4.39 -12.15 -0.02
CA MET A 150 -3.35 -13.04 0.52
C MET A 150 -3.31 -14.39 -0.22
N LYS A 151 -4.46 -14.93 -0.61
CA LYS A 151 -4.56 -16.16 -1.41
C LYS A 151 -3.91 -16.01 -2.78
N TYR A 152 -4.14 -14.89 -3.45
CA TYR A 152 -3.54 -14.63 -4.77
C TYR A 152 -2.04 -14.33 -4.67
N LEU A 153 -1.61 -13.63 -3.64
CA LEU A 153 -0.19 -13.42 -3.37
C LEU A 153 0.53 -14.74 -3.09
N SER A 154 -0.09 -15.63 -2.30
CA SER A 154 0.46 -16.95 -2.01
C SER A 154 0.63 -17.80 -3.29
N ARG A 155 -0.35 -17.77 -4.18
CA ARG A 155 -0.23 -18.44 -5.48
C ARG A 155 0.89 -17.83 -6.32
N ALA A 156 0.99 -16.53 -6.36
CA ALA A 156 2.02 -15.81 -7.13
C ALA A 156 3.44 -16.04 -6.58
N ALA A 157 3.57 -16.22 -5.26
CA ALA A 157 4.82 -16.56 -4.59
C ALA A 157 5.18 -18.05 -4.70
N GLY A 158 4.21 -18.91 -4.98
CA GLY A 158 4.41 -20.38 -4.98
C GLY A 158 4.44 -21.02 -3.59
N GLU A 159 4.14 -20.26 -2.55
CA GLU A 159 4.09 -20.72 -1.15
C GLU A 159 3.09 -19.87 -0.36
N ILE A 160 2.72 -20.32 0.85
CA ILE A 160 1.86 -19.52 1.72
C ILE A 160 2.61 -18.28 2.15
N VAL A 161 2.15 -17.13 1.68
CA VAL A 161 2.62 -15.84 2.14
C VAL A 161 2.09 -15.65 3.55
N GLY A 162 2.97 -15.86 4.53
CA GLY A 162 2.62 -15.73 5.94
C GLY A 162 2.41 -14.25 6.31
N TYR A 163 1.34 -14.00 7.01
CA TYR A 163 1.29 -12.87 7.93
C TYR A 163 2.47 -12.98 8.91
N PRO A 164 3.04 -11.89 9.40
CA PRO A 164 3.85 -11.96 10.61
C PRO A 164 3.06 -12.76 11.64
N VAL A 165 3.63 -13.84 12.12
CA VAL A 165 2.95 -14.86 12.97
C VAL A 165 2.20 -14.23 14.15
N ASP A 166 2.61 -13.03 14.55
CA ASP A 166 2.02 -12.27 15.65
C ASP A 166 0.63 -11.69 15.31
N VAL A 167 0.31 -11.48 14.04
CA VAL A 167 -1.00 -10.95 13.60
C VAL A 167 -2.02 -12.08 13.41
N MET A 168 -1.58 -13.28 13.07
CA MET A 168 -2.48 -14.44 12.89
C MET A 168 -3.03 -15.00 14.21
N ARG A 169 -2.45 -14.63 15.36
CA ARG A 169 -2.90 -15.11 16.67
C ARG A 169 -4.00 -14.26 17.31
N THR A 170 -4.36 -13.15 16.67
CA THR A 170 -5.34 -12.18 17.19
C THR A 170 -6.60 -12.04 16.34
N CYS A 171 -6.74 -12.85 15.28
CA CYS A 171 -7.97 -12.92 14.48
C CYS A 171 -8.76 -14.18 14.78
#